data_f369eced31dc962dbd26bc300ac3a424
#
_entry.id   f369eced31dc962dbd26bc300ac3a424
#
_cell.length_a   1.000
_cell.length_b   1.000
_cell.length_c   1.000
_cell.angle_alpha   90.00
_cell.angle_beta   90.00
_cell.angle_gamma   90.00
#
_symmetry.space_group_name_H-M   'P 1'
#
loop_
_entity.id
_entity.type
_entity.pdbx_description
1 polymer ?
#
loop_
_entity_poly.entity_id
_entity_poly.type
_entity_poly.pdbx_seq_one_letter_code
_entity_poly.pdbx_strand_id
1 'polypeptide(L)'
;MVEGRKKSNIQKTMKEILYRKSIQDRVRIKGIGLHSGKEVNLTAHPAPSGTGIVFEYRKGLEKASISVELSNVVDTSNATTLGDGLHKIQTVEHLLAAIYALGLTDLILEIDAVEVPIMDGSSLPFLQALESAGIVKYPEIIEPIYVQNPLWVVDGDKYLVLLPSDELKVTYTIDFNHPLLKGQNITISLDKETIKQEILPARTFGFLKDVEALQAKGLAMGGSLDNAIVLTQDGYLNQQLRFENECVRHKILDLFGDISIAGRPIIGHYLASKAGHALDISMAKLVMSSVTGDEISKYKSRRIPLFKRKVAVV
;
A
#
# COMPACT_ATOMS: atom_id res chain seq x y z
N MET A 1 54.51 -10.71 21.33
CA MET A 1 53.23 -11.44 21.22
C MET A 1 52.21 -10.72 22.08
N VAL A 2 51.36 -9.90 21.49
CA VAL A 2 50.18 -9.35 22.16
C VAL A 2 49.04 -9.36 21.13
N GLU A 3 48.14 -10.31 21.29
CA GLU A 3 46.93 -10.43 20.49
C GLU A 3 45.98 -9.29 20.84
N GLY A 4 45.79 -8.35 19.90
CA GLY A 4 44.78 -7.36 19.96
C GLY A 4 43.42 -7.94 19.57
N ARG A 5 42.56 -8.29 20.55
CA ARG A 5 41.16 -8.62 20.34
C ARG A 5 40.45 -7.40 19.75
N LYS A 6 40.14 -7.46 18.46
CA LYS A 6 39.17 -6.56 17.84
C LYS A 6 37.80 -6.79 18.49
N LYS A 7 37.36 -5.88 19.36
CA LYS A 7 35.98 -5.80 19.80
C LYS A 7 35.14 -5.38 18.59
N SER A 8 34.34 -6.28 18.07
CA SER A 8 33.29 -5.95 17.13
C SER A 8 32.29 -5.04 17.84
N ASN A 9 32.30 -3.76 17.51
CA ASN A 9 31.23 -2.85 17.87
C ASN A 9 29.99 -3.26 17.05
N ILE A 10 29.19 -4.15 17.60
CA ILE A 10 27.78 -4.29 17.18
C ILE A 10 27.09 -3.05 17.72
N GLN A 11 27.03 -1.99 16.92
CA GLN A 11 26.10 -0.89 17.18
C GLN A 11 24.70 -1.49 17.15
N LYS A 12 24.14 -1.69 18.35
CA LYS A 12 22.74 -2.04 18.53
C LYS A 12 21.94 -0.85 18.00
N THR A 13 21.46 -0.95 16.76
CA THR A 13 20.62 0.06 16.14
C THR A 13 19.45 0.28 17.10
N MET A 14 19.38 1.44 17.74
CA MET A 14 18.25 1.78 18.62
C MET A 14 17.00 1.82 17.73
N LYS A 15 16.07 0.88 17.94
CA LYS A 15 14.79 0.86 17.22
C LYS A 15 14.10 2.20 17.47
N GLU A 16 13.72 2.89 16.39
CA GLU A 16 13.02 4.18 16.50
C GLU A 16 11.71 3.99 17.27
N ILE A 17 11.50 4.80 18.31
CA ILE A 17 10.23 4.81 19.04
C ILE A 17 9.20 5.51 18.18
N LEU A 18 8.19 4.78 17.76
CA LEU A 18 7.08 5.31 16.97
C LEU A 18 5.97 5.78 17.90
N TYR A 19 5.56 7.03 17.73
CA TYR A 19 4.48 7.63 18.49
C TYR A 19 3.22 7.73 17.64
N ARG A 20 2.07 7.68 18.31
CA ARG A 20 0.80 7.99 17.63
C ARG A 20 0.81 9.45 17.17
N LYS A 21 0.18 9.69 16.01
CA LYS A 21 0.16 11.01 15.38
C LYS A 21 -1.17 11.27 14.70
N SER A 22 -1.53 12.56 14.69
CA SER A 22 -2.62 13.09 13.89
C SER A 22 -2.14 14.34 13.14
N ILE A 23 -3.00 14.93 12.32
CA ILE A 23 -2.79 16.27 11.78
C ILE A 23 -3.19 17.32 12.81
N GLN A 24 -2.64 18.54 12.70
CA GLN A 24 -2.94 19.66 13.59
C GLN A 24 -4.25 20.33 13.17
N ASP A 25 -4.36 20.66 11.90
CA ASP A 25 -5.51 21.36 11.33
C ASP A 25 -6.22 20.46 10.30
N ARG A 26 -7.51 20.72 10.06
CA ARG A 26 -8.23 20.04 9.01
C ARG A 26 -7.72 20.47 7.62
N VAL A 27 -7.68 19.54 6.68
CA VAL A 27 -7.34 19.82 5.29
C VAL A 27 -8.38 19.23 4.33
N ARG A 28 -8.72 19.98 3.28
CA ARG A 28 -9.66 19.58 2.25
C ARG A 28 -8.92 19.17 0.98
N ILE A 29 -9.36 18.08 0.39
CA ILE A 29 -8.85 17.52 -0.85
C ILE A 29 -10.02 17.35 -1.79
N LYS A 30 -9.92 17.89 -3.01
CA LYS A 30 -10.98 17.83 -4.04
C LYS A 30 -10.43 17.18 -5.29
N GLY A 31 -11.21 16.31 -5.90
CA GLY A 31 -10.82 15.64 -7.13
C GLY A 31 -11.95 14.82 -7.72
N ILE A 32 -11.61 13.85 -8.56
CA ILE A 32 -12.56 12.90 -9.17
C ILE A 32 -12.18 11.48 -8.81
N GLY A 33 -13.14 10.58 -8.70
CA GLY A 33 -12.87 9.14 -8.57
C GLY A 33 -12.36 8.55 -9.88
N LEU A 34 -11.35 7.69 -9.82
CA LEU A 34 -10.78 7.04 -11.00
C LEU A 34 -11.83 6.17 -11.72
N HIS A 35 -12.53 5.36 -10.95
CA HIS A 35 -13.50 4.42 -11.51
C HIS A 35 -14.87 5.07 -11.73
N SER A 36 -15.35 5.84 -10.76
CA SER A 36 -16.67 6.46 -10.82
C SER A 36 -16.76 7.68 -11.75
N GLY A 37 -15.67 8.39 -11.99
CA GLY A 37 -15.63 9.67 -12.70
C GLY A 37 -16.39 10.79 -11.99
N LYS A 38 -16.82 10.60 -10.74
CA LYS A 38 -17.60 11.56 -9.97
C LYS A 38 -16.69 12.49 -9.17
N GLU A 39 -17.18 13.73 -8.98
CA GLU A 39 -16.53 14.66 -8.05
C GLU A 39 -16.54 14.09 -6.62
N VAL A 40 -15.47 14.34 -5.91
CA VAL A 40 -15.23 13.88 -4.54
C VAL A 40 -14.70 15.04 -3.71
N ASN A 41 -15.32 15.29 -2.56
CA ASN A 41 -14.76 16.13 -1.51
C ASN A 41 -14.38 15.24 -0.34
N LEU A 42 -13.09 15.23 -0.02
CA LEU A 42 -12.51 14.55 1.11
C LEU A 42 -11.97 15.60 2.09
N THR A 43 -12.33 15.51 3.35
CA THR A 43 -11.75 16.35 4.41
C THR A 43 -11.09 15.47 5.45
N ALA A 44 -9.78 15.61 5.63
CA ALA A 44 -9.09 14.99 6.75
C ALA A 44 -9.20 15.92 7.98
N HIS A 45 -9.64 15.36 9.10
CA HIS A 45 -9.76 16.04 10.39
C HIS A 45 -8.78 15.43 11.39
N PRO A 46 -8.23 16.24 12.30
CA PRO A 46 -7.51 15.72 13.46
C PRO A 46 -8.42 14.79 14.29
N ALA A 47 -7.82 13.76 14.86
CA ALA A 47 -8.53 12.82 15.73
C ALA A 47 -7.76 12.56 17.02
N PRO A 48 -8.41 12.31 18.16
CA PRO A 48 -7.75 11.95 19.40
C PRO A 48 -6.90 10.67 19.26
N SER A 49 -5.86 10.55 20.09
CA SER A 49 -5.05 9.33 20.17
C SER A 49 -5.93 8.11 20.47
N GLY A 50 -5.73 7.04 19.69
CA GLY A 50 -6.49 5.80 19.81
C GLY A 50 -7.72 5.70 18.92
N THR A 51 -8.04 6.76 18.16
CA THR A 51 -9.16 6.72 17.18
C THR A 51 -8.89 5.75 16.03
N GLY A 52 -7.63 5.63 15.59
CA GLY A 52 -7.31 4.96 14.32
C GLY A 52 -7.64 5.83 13.11
N ILE A 53 -7.62 5.23 11.93
CA ILE A 53 -8.05 5.88 10.70
C ILE A 53 -9.48 5.47 10.42
N VAL A 54 -10.39 6.45 10.27
CA VAL A 54 -11.82 6.20 10.10
C VAL A 54 -12.37 7.03 8.95
N PHE A 55 -13.02 6.39 8.00
CA PHE A 55 -13.81 7.08 6.99
C PHE A 55 -15.21 7.40 7.53
N GLU A 56 -15.61 8.66 7.45
CA GLU A 56 -16.98 9.10 7.66
C GLU A 56 -17.62 9.47 6.33
N TYR A 57 -18.41 8.54 5.80
CA TYR A 57 -19.21 8.82 4.61
C TYR A 57 -20.40 9.73 4.96
N ARG A 58 -20.57 10.83 4.22
CA ARG A 58 -21.65 11.79 4.41
C ARG A 58 -22.18 12.30 3.09
N LYS A 59 -23.38 11.88 2.71
CA LYS A 59 -24.05 12.35 1.50
C LYS A 59 -25.53 12.60 1.76
N GLY A 60 -25.93 13.86 1.85
CA GLY A 60 -27.29 14.22 2.23
C GLY A 60 -27.64 13.72 3.62
N LEU A 61 -28.63 12.83 3.72
CA LEU A 61 -29.02 12.19 5.00
C LEU A 61 -28.28 10.89 5.26
N GLU A 62 -27.57 10.33 4.29
CA GLU A 62 -26.81 9.10 4.43
C GLU A 62 -25.52 9.37 5.21
N LYS A 63 -25.24 8.53 6.20
CA LYS A 63 -24.03 8.57 7.03
C LYS A 63 -23.57 7.16 7.34
N ALA A 64 -22.26 6.93 7.26
CA ALA A 64 -21.63 5.70 7.69
C ALA A 64 -20.25 6.00 8.28
N SER A 65 -19.80 5.14 9.18
CA SER A 65 -18.45 5.18 9.75
C SER A 65 -17.78 3.85 9.48
N ILE A 66 -16.69 3.87 8.73
CA ILE A 66 -15.96 2.67 8.29
C ILE A 66 -14.51 2.80 8.77
N SER A 67 -14.14 2.00 9.78
CA SER A 67 -12.76 1.94 10.26
C SER A 67 -11.84 1.30 9.22
N VAL A 68 -10.61 1.82 9.10
CA VAL A 68 -9.56 1.23 8.27
C VAL A 68 -8.99 0.02 9.01
N GLU A 69 -9.60 -1.14 8.78
CA GLU A 69 -9.28 -2.42 9.39
C GLU A 69 -9.38 -3.56 8.38
N LEU A 70 -8.58 -4.61 8.57
CA LEU A 70 -8.56 -5.78 7.68
C LEU A 70 -9.90 -6.52 7.61
N SER A 71 -10.71 -6.44 8.66
CA SER A 71 -12.08 -6.98 8.71
C SER A 71 -13.06 -6.26 7.78
N ASN A 72 -12.80 -4.99 7.49
CA ASN A 72 -13.64 -4.14 6.66
C ASN A 72 -13.22 -4.11 5.17
N VAL A 73 -12.17 -4.86 4.79
CA VAL A 73 -11.80 -5.02 3.37
C VAL A 73 -12.79 -5.95 2.70
N VAL A 74 -13.57 -5.43 1.76
CA VAL A 74 -14.68 -6.15 1.09
C VAL A 74 -14.39 -6.49 -0.37
N ASP A 75 -13.46 -5.77 -1.04
CA ASP A 75 -13.05 -6.05 -2.41
C ASP A 75 -11.60 -5.61 -2.66
N THR A 76 -10.90 -6.34 -3.53
CA THR A 76 -9.51 -6.09 -3.95
C THR A 76 -9.31 -6.31 -5.44
N SER A 77 -10.39 -6.28 -6.24
CA SER A 77 -10.33 -6.69 -7.66
C SER A 77 -9.61 -5.67 -8.56
N ASN A 78 -9.88 -4.37 -8.40
CA ASN A 78 -9.29 -3.28 -9.20
C ASN A 78 -8.69 -2.17 -8.34
N ALA A 79 -9.06 -2.15 -7.07
CA ALA A 79 -8.62 -1.22 -6.04
C ALA A 79 -8.96 -1.82 -4.68
N THR A 80 -8.36 -1.35 -3.62
CA THR A 80 -8.78 -1.78 -2.27
C THR A 80 -10.02 -1.02 -1.84
N THR A 81 -11.04 -1.78 -1.44
CA THR A 81 -12.36 -1.27 -1.04
C THR A 81 -12.65 -1.65 0.41
N LEU A 82 -12.98 -0.66 1.23
CA LEU A 82 -13.48 -0.84 2.58
C LEU A 82 -15.01 -0.76 2.61
N GLY A 83 -15.67 -1.49 3.50
CA GLY A 83 -17.13 -1.47 3.62
C GLY A 83 -17.64 -1.98 4.94
N ASP A 84 -18.87 -1.59 5.31
CA ASP A 84 -19.61 -2.01 6.51
C ASP A 84 -20.78 -2.98 6.19
N GLY A 85 -20.89 -3.42 4.93
CA GLY A 85 -21.99 -4.24 4.43
C GLY A 85 -23.10 -3.45 3.73
N LEU A 86 -23.24 -2.14 4.00
CA LEU A 86 -24.20 -1.24 3.34
C LEU A 86 -23.53 -0.18 2.50
N HIS A 87 -22.45 0.39 3.02
CA HIS A 87 -21.66 1.43 2.37
C HIS A 87 -20.26 0.93 2.08
N LYS A 88 -19.61 1.53 1.10
CA LYS A 88 -18.23 1.20 0.75
C LYS A 88 -17.47 2.42 0.27
N ILE A 89 -16.16 2.43 0.52
CA ILE A 89 -15.21 3.42 0.03
C ILE A 89 -14.13 2.67 -0.75
N GLN A 90 -13.99 3.02 -2.01
CA GLN A 90 -13.10 2.39 -2.97
C GLN A 90 -11.82 3.22 -3.19
N THR A 91 -10.74 2.59 -3.72
CA THR A 91 -9.47 3.23 -4.09
C THR A 91 -8.80 3.94 -2.90
N VAL A 92 -8.74 3.23 -1.76
CA VAL A 92 -8.21 3.81 -0.52
C VAL A 92 -6.69 3.76 -0.44
N GLU A 93 -6.04 2.88 -1.19
CA GLU A 93 -4.63 2.53 -1.13
C GLU A 93 -3.68 3.72 -1.30
N HIS A 94 -3.95 4.64 -2.24
CA HIS A 94 -3.06 5.80 -2.47
C HIS A 94 -3.08 6.79 -1.30
N LEU A 95 -4.25 7.07 -0.76
CA LEU A 95 -4.38 7.92 0.44
C LEU A 95 -3.72 7.25 1.65
N LEU A 96 -3.95 5.94 1.83
CA LEU A 96 -3.38 5.18 2.95
C LEU A 96 -1.85 5.09 2.85
N ALA A 97 -1.27 5.01 1.64
CA ALA A 97 0.18 5.06 1.45
C ALA A 97 0.77 6.40 1.92
N ALA A 98 0.11 7.52 1.65
CA ALA A 98 0.54 8.84 2.15
C ALA A 98 0.42 8.93 3.69
N ILE A 99 -0.67 8.45 4.26
CA ILE A 99 -0.89 8.36 5.71
C ILE A 99 0.21 7.52 6.36
N TYR A 100 0.53 6.36 5.78
CA TYR A 100 1.60 5.46 6.24
C TYR A 100 2.98 6.15 6.22
N ALA A 101 3.32 6.83 5.13
CA ALA A 101 4.62 7.50 4.97
C ALA A 101 4.83 8.62 6.01
N LEU A 102 3.76 9.31 6.41
CA LEU A 102 3.79 10.33 7.47
C LEU A 102 3.78 9.70 8.87
N GLY A 103 3.46 8.42 8.97
CA GLY A 103 3.27 7.71 10.23
C GLY A 103 2.07 8.24 11.01
N LEU A 104 1.04 8.73 10.31
CA LEU A 104 -0.23 9.14 10.92
C LEU A 104 -1.00 7.90 11.35
N THR A 105 -1.59 7.96 12.53
CA THR A 105 -2.26 6.81 13.15
C THR A 105 -3.70 7.10 13.53
N ASP A 106 -4.07 8.39 13.58
CA ASP A 106 -5.38 8.83 14.08
C ASP A 106 -5.91 9.95 13.19
N LEU A 107 -6.93 9.65 12.37
CA LEU A 107 -7.58 10.61 11.47
C LEU A 107 -9.06 10.26 11.30
N ILE A 108 -9.88 11.29 11.15
CA ILE A 108 -11.23 11.15 10.61
C ILE A 108 -11.21 11.69 9.17
N LEU A 109 -11.60 10.85 8.23
CA LEU A 109 -11.63 11.13 6.79
C LEU A 109 -13.08 11.27 6.35
N GLU A 110 -13.62 12.50 6.40
CA GLU A 110 -14.98 12.79 5.93
C GLU A 110 -15.00 12.82 4.40
N ILE A 111 -15.90 12.04 3.79
CA ILE A 111 -16.01 11.89 2.35
C ILE A 111 -17.49 11.89 1.90
N ASP A 112 -17.79 12.55 0.76
CA ASP A 112 -19.14 12.65 0.19
C ASP A 112 -19.39 11.71 -0.99
N ALA A 113 -18.45 10.82 -1.29
CA ALA A 113 -18.49 9.88 -2.41
C ALA A 113 -18.07 8.47 -1.97
N VAL A 114 -18.37 7.48 -2.80
CA VAL A 114 -18.04 6.05 -2.57
C VAL A 114 -16.62 5.69 -3.01
N GLU A 115 -15.82 6.67 -3.40
CA GLU A 115 -14.46 6.48 -3.91
C GLU A 115 -13.56 7.63 -3.47
N VAL A 116 -12.32 7.33 -3.07
CA VAL A 116 -11.29 8.34 -2.79
C VAL A 116 -10.87 9.01 -4.11
N PRO A 117 -10.63 10.34 -4.15
CA PRO A 117 -10.22 10.99 -5.40
C PRO A 117 -8.87 10.49 -5.88
N ILE A 118 -8.71 10.28 -7.19
CA ILE A 118 -7.48 9.73 -7.77
C ILE A 118 -6.33 10.75 -7.78
N MET A 119 -6.63 12.02 -7.71
CA MET A 119 -5.69 13.13 -7.81
C MET A 119 -4.90 13.08 -9.15
N ASP A 120 -3.57 13.05 -9.07
CA ASP A 120 -2.67 12.90 -10.22
C ASP A 120 -2.29 11.44 -10.50
N GLY A 121 -2.97 10.48 -9.86
CA GLY A 121 -2.69 9.04 -9.95
C GLY A 121 -1.62 8.52 -9.00
N SER A 122 -1.03 9.39 -8.18
CA SER A 122 -0.01 9.05 -7.18
C SER A 122 -0.48 9.40 -5.76
N SER A 123 0.36 9.09 -4.76
CA SER A 123 0.09 9.51 -3.37
C SER A 123 0.64 10.89 -3.02
N LEU A 124 1.43 11.52 -3.91
CA LEU A 124 2.11 12.77 -3.64
C LEU A 124 1.17 13.93 -3.27
N PRO A 125 0.02 14.16 -3.95
CA PRO A 125 -0.90 15.22 -3.57
C PRO A 125 -1.51 15.02 -2.17
N PHE A 126 -1.77 13.78 -1.76
CA PHE A 126 -2.23 13.46 -0.41
C PHE A 126 -1.17 13.73 0.63
N LEU A 127 0.09 13.34 0.35
CA LEU A 127 1.22 13.63 1.21
C LEU A 127 1.34 15.14 1.46
N GLN A 128 1.36 15.94 0.38
CA GLN A 128 1.48 17.40 0.46
C GLN A 128 0.32 18.05 1.22
N ALA A 129 -0.90 17.60 0.99
CA ALA A 129 -2.08 18.09 1.69
C ALA A 129 -2.00 17.80 3.20
N LEU A 130 -1.68 16.56 3.57
CA LEU A 130 -1.57 16.16 4.97
C LEU A 130 -0.40 16.82 5.68
N GLU A 131 0.76 17.01 5.02
CA GLU A 131 1.89 17.76 5.57
C GLU A 131 1.56 19.23 5.81
N SER A 132 0.81 19.87 4.91
CA SER A 132 0.39 21.26 5.04
C SER A 132 -0.55 21.50 6.23
N ALA A 133 -1.25 20.45 6.69
CA ALA A 133 -2.11 20.50 7.89
C ALA A 133 -1.33 20.47 9.22
N GLY A 134 0.00 20.36 9.18
CA GLY A 134 0.84 20.17 10.38
C GLY A 134 0.65 18.79 11.00
N ILE A 135 1.61 18.35 11.81
CA ILE A 135 1.57 17.03 12.46
C ILE A 135 1.64 17.18 13.96
N VAL A 136 0.67 16.62 14.67
CA VAL A 136 0.64 16.51 16.13
C VAL A 136 1.10 15.10 16.52
N LYS A 137 2.00 15.05 17.51
CA LYS A 137 2.51 13.82 18.11
C LYS A 137 1.89 13.64 19.49
N TYR A 138 1.36 12.45 19.75
CA TYR A 138 0.83 12.05 21.04
C TYR A 138 1.89 11.31 21.88
N PRO A 139 1.72 11.23 23.21
CA PRO A 139 2.66 10.52 24.08
C PRO A 139 2.58 8.99 23.90
N GLU A 140 1.48 8.46 23.41
CA GLU A 140 1.27 7.02 23.23
C GLU A 140 2.15 6.47 22.12
N ILE A 141 2.71 5.29 22.37
CA ILE A 141 3.62 4.59 21.48
C ILE A 141 2.83 3.58 20.63
N ILE A 142 3.24 3.41 19.38
CA ILE A 142 2.84 2.31 18.52
C ILE A 142 4.03 1.40 18.30
N GLU A 143 3.87 0.12 18.58
CA GLU A 143 4.93 -0.85 18.38
C GLU A 143 4.85 -1.44 16.97
N PRO A 144 5.90 -1.32 16.14
CA PRO A 144 5.96 -1.98 14.85
C PRO A 144 6.04 -3.50 15.05
N ILE A 145 5.53 -4.23 14.06
CA ILE A 145 5.65 -5.68 13.99
C ILE A 145 6.93 -6.01 13.24
N TYR A 146 7.89 -6.63 13.92
CA TYR A 146 9.08 -7.22 13.28
C TYR A 146 8.82 -8.68 13.00
N VAL A 147 8.85 -9.04 11.71
CA VAL A 147 8.65 -10.42 11.29
C VAL A 147 9.80 -11.29 11.77
N GLN A 148 9.49 -12.37 12.49
CA GLN A 148 10.49 -13.26 13.07
C GLN A 148 10.76 -14.51 12.22
N ASN A 149 9.77 -14.95 11.46
CA ASN A 149 9.84 -16.12 10.60
C ASN A 149 9.37 -15.76 9.19
N PRO A 150 9.88 -16.39 8.13
CA PRO A 150 9.38 -16.20 6.79
C PRO A 150 7.88 -16.51 6.69
N LEU A 151 7.15 -15.57 6.09
CA LEU A 151 5.73 -15.71 5.76
C LEU A 151 5.56 -15.60 4.25
N TRP A 152 4.57 -16.30 3.68
CA TRP A 152 4.30 -16.21 2.24
C TRP A 152 2.83 -16.46 1.92
N VAL A 153 2.38 -15.79 0.88
CA VAL A 153 1.08 -16.00 0.25
C VAL A 153 1.29 -16.20 -1.25
N VAL A 154 0.52 -17.08 -1.86
CA VAL A 154 0.67 -17.48 -3.27
C VAL A 154 -0.69 -17.62 -3.91
N ASP A 155 -0.82 -17.13 -5.16
CA ASP A 155 -1.98 -17.31 -6.03
C ASP A 155 -1.49 -17.60 -7.46
N GLY A 156 -1.52 -18.88 -7.87
CA GLY A 156 -0.97 -19.34 -9.15
C GLY A 156 0.54 -19.07 -9.23
N ASP A 157 0.95 -18.25 -10.19
CA ASP A 157 2.34 -17.82 -10.41
C ASP A 157 2.71 -16.50 -9.70
N LYS A 158 1.75 -15.92 -8.96
CA LYS A 158 1.92 -14.71 -8.18
C LYS A 158 2.29 -15.05 -6.74
N TYR A 159 3.18 -14.28 -6.15
CA TYR A 159 3.53 -14.49 -4.74
C TYR A 159 3.96 -13.20 -4.05
N LEU A 160 3.76 -13.19 -2.75
CA LEU A 160 4.34 -12.23 -1.82
C LEU A 160 4.95 -13.00 -0.65
N VAL A 161 6.25 -12.83 -0.45
CA VAL A 161 7.02 -13.40 0.67
C VAL A 161 7.49 -12.28 1.56
N LEU A 162 7.40 -12.45 2.85
CA LEU A 162 7.89 -11.51 3.85
C LEU A 162 8.93 -12.21 4.71
N LEU A 163 10.16 -11.76 4.60
CA LEU A 163 11.33 -12.31 5.32
C LEU A 163 11.67 -11.44 6.54
N PRO A 164 12.24 -12.04 7.61
CA PRO A 164 12.84 -11.28 8.70
C PRO A 164 13.89 -10.29 8.19
N SER A 165 13.80 -9.05 8.66
CA SER A 165 14.76 -7.97 8.38
C SER A 165 14.68 -6.92 9.49
N ASP A 166 15.82 -6.27 9.79
CA ASP A 166 15.84 -5.16 10.74
C ASP A 166 15.42 -3.81 10.08
N GLU A 167 15.34 -3.79 8.76
CA GLU A 167 14.91 -2.65 7.95
C GLU A 167 13.70 -3.00 7.10
N LEU A 168 12.94 -1.99 6.71
CA LEU A 168 11.88 -2.12 5.73
C LEU A 168 12.51 -2.15 4.33
N LYS A 169 12.38 -3.27 3.64
CA LYS A 169 12.95 -3.50 2.32
C LYS A 169 11.94 -4.14 1.39
N VAL A 170 11.97 -3.77 0.13
CA VAL A 170 11.10 -4.35 -0.90
C VAL A 170 11.93 -4.76 -2.11
N THR A 171 11.68 -5.96 -2.60
CA THR A 171 12.05 -6.42 -3.94
C THR A 171 10.75 -6.73 -4.67
N TYR A 172 10.40 -5.94 -5.65
CA TYR A 172 9.14 -6.09 -6.40
C TYR A 172 9.43 -6.36 -7.87
N THR A 173 8.79 -7.39 -8.43
CA THR A 173 8.83 -7.73 -9.86
C THR A 173 7.42 -7.66 -10.41
N ILE A 174 7.21 -6.85 -11.45
CA ILE A 174 6.02 -6.91 -12.31
C ILE A 174 6.37 -7.64 -13.60
N ASP A 175 5.41 -8.39 -14.13
CA ASP A 175 5.61 -9.14 -15.37
C ASP A 175 4.29 -9.16 -16.15
N PHE A 176 4.09 -8.13 -16.94
CA PHE A 176 2.96 -8.02 -17.87
C PHE A 176 3.40 -8.44 -19.27
N ASN A 177 2.46 -8.92 -20.07
CA ASN A 177 2.71 -9.19 -21.49
C ASN A 177 2.80 -7.89 -22.30
N HIS A 178 3.87 -7.12 -22.02
CA HIS A 178 4.17 -5.83 -22.62
C HIS A 178 5.70 -5.59 -22.64
N PRO A 179 6.30 -5.14 -23.77
CA PRO A 179 7.76 -5.03 -23.91
C PRO A 179 8.42 -4.21 -22.79
N LEU A 180 7.80 -3.12 -22.33
CA LEU A 180 8.35 -2.24 -21.28
C LEU A 180 8.10 -2.72 -19.86
N LEU A 181 7.15 -3.66 -19.64
CA LEU A 181 6.77 -4.14 -18.30
C LEU A 181 7.08 -5.61 -18.07
N LYS A 182 7.73 -6.27 -19.02
CA LYS A 182 8.12 -7.67 -18.90
C LYS A 182 9.32 -7.80 -17.97
N GLY A 183 9.12 -8.39 -16.78
CA GLY A 183 10.17 -8.62 -15.80
C GLY A 183 10.77 -7.33 -15.22
N GLN A 184 10.04 -6.19 -15.27
CA GLN A 184 10.51 -4.97 -14.63
C GLN A 184 10.59 -5.18 -13.11
N ASN A 185 11.73 -4.87 -12.50
CA ASN A 185 11.94 -5.11 -11.08
C ASN A 185 12.73 -3.98 -10.41
N ILE A 186 12.61 -3.91 -9.08
CA ILE A 186 13.36 -3.01 -8.24
C ILE A 186 13.60 -3.66 -6.88
N THR A 187 14.78 -3.43 -6.30
CA THR A 187 15.06 -3.70 -4.89
C THR A 187 15.44 -2.39 -4.21
N ILE A 188 14.75 -2.04 -3.15
CA ILE A 188 14.92 -0.76 -2.47
C ILE A 188 14.73 -0.92 -0.95
N SER A 189 15.65 -0.33 -0.17
CA SER A 189 15.49 -0.14 1.28
C SER A 189 14.75 1.16 1.51
N LEU A 190 13.79 1.16 2.41
CA LEU A 190 12.78 2.21 2.54
C LEU A 190 12.83 2.86 3.93
N ASP A 191 13.38 4.03 3.98
CA ASP A 191 13.15 4.98 5.06
C ASP A 191 12.05 5.99 4.67
N LYS A 192 11.73 6.89 5.57
CA LYS A 192 10.66 7.89 5.36
C LYS A 192 10.92 8.78 4.13
N GLU A 193 12.16 9.20 3.91
CA GLU A 193 12.52 10.08 2.79
C GLU A 193 12.49 9.32 1.48
N THR A 194 13.03 8.11 1.43
CA THR A 194 12.97 7.24 0.25
C THR A 194 11.54 6.93 -0.16
N ILE A 195 10.66 6.65 0.80
CA ILE A 195 9.23 6.45 0.50
C ILE A 195 8.64 7.70 -0.15
N LYS A 196 8.86 8.88 0.44
CA LYS A 196 8.31 10.15 -0.06
C LYS A 196 8.83 10.53 -1.43
N GLN A 197 10.13 10.33 -1.68
CA GLN A 197 10.79 10.80 -2.91
C GLN A 197 10.74 9.78 -4.05
N GLU A 198 10.79 8.48 -3.72
CA GLU A 198 11.01 7.42 -4.70
C GLU A 198 9.75 6.56 -4.96
N ILE A 199 8.79 6.55 -4.03
CA ILE A 199 7.61 5.68 -4.12
C ILE A 199 6.32 6.48 -4.27
N LEU A 200 6.03 7.41 -3.36
CA LEU A 200 4.75 8.13 -3.38
C LEU A 200 4.48 8.96 -4.65
N PRO A 201 5.48 9.46 -5.40
CA PRO A 201 5.23 10.15 -6.65
C PRO A 201 4.87 9.24 -7.83
N ALA A 202 5.02 7.91 -7.71
CA ALA A 202 4.75 6.98 -8.81
C ALA A 202 3.24 6.90 -9.11
N ARG A 203 2.87 7.12 -10.37
CA ARG A 203 1.46 7.14 -10.83
C ARG A 203 0.96 5.74 -11.14
N THR A 204 -0.35 5.57 -10.94
CA THR A 204 -1.08 4.38 -11.42
C THR A 204 -0.99 4.23 -12.93
N PHE A 205 -1.21 3.03 -13.43
CA PHE A 205 -1.10 2.72 -14.85
C PHE A 205 -2.20 1.76 -15.31
N GLY A 206 -2.49 1.82 -16.60
CA GLY A 206 -3.43 0.91 -17.25
C GLY A 206 -3.09 0.73 -18.73
N PHE A 207 -3.70 -0.29 -19.36
CA PHE A 207 -3.50 -0.58 -20.77
C PHE A 207 -4.64 0.04 -21.59
N LEU A 208 -4.29 0.75 -22.66
CA LEU A 208 -5.26 1.38 -23.55
C LEU A 208 -6.27 0.36 -24.09
N LYS A 209 -5.80 -0.85 -24.42
CA LYS A 209 -6.65 -1.95 -24.92
C LYS A 209 -7.75 -2.39 -23.95
N ASP A 210 -7.58 -2.13 -22.65
CA ASP A 210 -8.52 -2.57 -21.62
C ASP A 210 -9.51 -1.46 -21.24
N VAL A 211 -9.27 -0.20 -21.70
CA VAL A 211 -10.05 0.98 -21.30
C VAL A 211 -11.53 0.82 -21.68
N GLU A 212 -11.84 0.43 -22.93
CA GLU A 212 -13.23 0.26 -23.37
C GLU A 212 -13.96 -0.81 -22.54
N ALA A 213 -13.28 -1.93 -22.27
CA ALA A 213 -13.85 -3.01 -21.46
C ALA A 213 -14.08 -2.60 -20.00
N LEU A 214 -13.19 -1.77 -19.45
CA LEU A 214 -13.36 -1.19 -18.11
C LEU A 214 -14.53 -0.21 -18.08
N GLN A 215 -14.61 0.70 -19.05
CA GLN A 215 -15.67 1.68 -19.15
C GLN A 215 -17.06 1.04 -19.35
N ALA A 216 -17.13 -0.04 -20.15
CA ALA A 216 -18.37 -0.81 -20.31
C ALA A 216 -18.86 -1.44 -18.99
N LYS A 217 -17.96 -1.63 -18.01
CA LYS A 217 -18.26 -2.09 -16.64
C LYS A 217 -18.47 -0.92 -15.65
N GLY A 218 -18.44 0.33 -16.11
CA GLY A 218 -18.54 1.53 -15.26
C GLY A 218 -17.26 1.81 -14.45
N LEU A 219 -16.11 1.29 -14.90
CA LEU A 219 -14.80 1.52 -14.30
C LEU A 219 -13.97 2.47 -15.17
N ALA A 220 -12.91 3.08 -14.61
CA ALA A 220 -12.02 4.01 -15.29
C ALA A 220 -12.73 5.22 -15.96
N MET A 221 -13.91 5.60 -15.46
CA MET A 221 -14.71 6.70 -16.00
C MET A 221 -14.07 8.08 -15.80
N GLY A 222 -13.20 8.22 -14.79
CA GLY A 222 -12.43 9.43 -14.49
C GLY A 222 -10.97 9.35 -14.92
N GLY A 223 -10.56 8.26 -15.59
CA GLY A 223 -9.19 8.06 -16.05
C GLY A 223 -8.80 9.03 -17.16
N SER A 224 -7.59 9.62 -17.06
CA SER A 224 -7.01 10.52 -18.06
C SER A 224 -5.48 10.40 -18.06
N LEU A 225 -4.82 11.02 -19.05
CA LEU A 225 -3.35 11.09 -19.08
C LEU A 225 -2.76 11.95 -17.95
N ASP A 226 -3.57 12.76 -17.28
CA ASP A 226 -3.15 13.57 -16.13
C ASP A 226 -3.08 12.76 -14.84
N ASN A 227 -3.83 11.64 -14.76
CA ASN A 227 -3.97 10.85 -13.54
C ASN A 227 -3.64 9.35 -13.70
N ALA A 228 -3.14 8.94 -14.86
CA ALA A 228 -2.69 7.57 -15.09
C ALA A 228 -1.61 7.52 -16.19
N ILE A 229 -0.72 6.53 -16.08
CA ILE A 229 0.16 6.14 -17.17
C ILE A 229 -0.64 5.19 -18.06
N VAL A 230 -0.80 5.53 -19.34
CA VAL A 230 -1.56 4.71 -20.29
C VAL A 230 -0.60 4.02 -21.25
N LEU A 231 -0.57 2.69 -21.20
CA LEU A 231 0.27 1.85 -22.05
C LEU A 231 -0.45 1.52 -23.37
N THR A 232 0.24 1.72 -24.48
CA THR A 232 -0.17 1.25 -25.82
C THR A 232 0.23 -0.21 -26.03
N GLN A 233 0.42 -0.65 -27.26
CA GLN A 233 0.90 -2.01 -27.55
C GLN A 233 2.40 -2.16 -27.23
N ASP A 234 3.19 -1.11 -27.39
CA ASP A 234 4.65 -1.10 -27.34
C ASP A 234 5.28 0.11 -26.65
N GLY A 235 4.46 1.05 -26.17
CA GLY A 235 4.93 2.31 -25.57
C GLY A 235 3.98 2.89 -24.53
N TYR A 236 4.14 4.18 -24.27
CA TYR A 236 3.28 4.98 -23.41
C TYR A 236 2.62 6.12 -24.20
N LEU A 237 1.38 6.48 -23.87
CA LEU A 237 0.74 7.70 -24.39
C LEU A 237 1.23 8.97 -23.67
N ASN A 238 1.65 8.84 -22.42
CA ASN A 238 2.17 9.95 -21.64
C ASN A 238 3.50 10.43 -22.23
N GLN A 239 3.70 11.75 -22.31
CA GLN A 239 4.93 12.32 -22.87
C GLN A 239 6.17 12.05 -22.01
N GLN A 240 5.99 12.01 -20.67
CA GLN A 240 7.08 11.82 -19.73
C GLN A 240 6.66 10.98 -18.53
N LEU A 241 7.51 10.02 -18.17
CA LEU A 241 7.44 9.30 -16.91
C LEU A 241 8.21 10.05 -15.83
N ARG A 242 7.80 9.91 -14.57
CA ARG A 242 8.50 10.46 -13.40
C ARG A 242 9.74 9.64 -13.06
N PHE A 243 9.67 8.34 -13.32
CA PHE A 243 10.76 7.38 -13.13
C PHE A 243 10.80 6.42 -14.32
N GLU A 244 11.98 5.96 -14.71
CA GLU A 244 12.12 4.96 -15.77
C GLU A 244 11.30 3.68 -15.49
N ASN A 245 11.22 3.29 -14.20
CA ASN A 245 10.51 2.13 -13.71
C ASN A 245 9.27 2.52 -12.86
N GLU A 246 8.53 3.55 -13.30
CA GLU A 246 7.43 4.13 -12.52
C GLU A 246 6.34 3.10 -12.18
N CYS A 247 6.01 2.18 -13.10
CA CYS A 247 4.96 1.19 -12.88
C CYS A 247 5.27 0.22 -11.72
N VAL A 248 6.52 -0.26 -11.59
CA VAL A 248 6.86 -1.13 -10.46
C VAL A 248 6.95 -0.36 -9.14
N ARG A 249 7.34 0.92 -9.17
CA ARG A 249 7.29 1.80 -7.98
C ARG A 249 5.86 2.03 -7.52
N HIS A 250 4.94 2.20 -8.45
CA HIS A 250 3.52 2.31 -8.11
C HIS A 250 3.00 1.03 -7.44
N LYS A 251 3.40 -0.15 -7.88
CA LYS A 251 3.04 -1.40 -7.19
C LYS A 251 3.58 -1.50 -5.76
N ILE A 252 4.71 -0.83 -5.46
CA ILE A 252 5.21 -0.69 -4.09
C ILE A 252 4.35 0.30 -3.29
N LEU A 253 3.89 1.39 -3.92
CA LEU A 253 2.96 2.34 -3.30
C LEU A 253 1.67 1.63 -2.88
N ASP A 254 1.05 0.85 -3.78
CA ASP A 254 -0.14 0.05 -3.52
C ASP A 254 0.07 -0.90 -2.33
N LEU A 255 1.19 -1.65 -2.35
CA LEU A 255 1.56 -2.58 -1.27
C LEU A 255 1.55 -1.88 0.10
N PHE A 256 2.13 -0.66 0.21
CA PHE A 256 2.15 0.04 1.50
C PHE A 256 0.79 0.58 1.91
N GLY A 257 -0.01 1.05 0.96
CA GLY A 257 -1.38 1.44 1.24
C GLY A 257 -2.19 0.28 1.82
N ASP A 258 -2.10 -0.88 1.19
CA ASP A 258 -2.82 -2.09 1.59
C ASP A 258 -2.33 -2.67 2.93
N ILE A 259 -1.00 -2.80 3.10
CA ILE A 259 -0.42 -3.32 4.35
C ILE A 259 -0.71 -2.39 5.54
N SER A 260 -0.83 -1.08 5.31
CA SER A 260 -1.14 -0.10 6.36
C SER A 260 -2.50 -0.34 7.04
N ILE A 261 -3.43 -1.03 6.37
CA ILE A 261 -4.75 -1.43 6.91
C ILE A 261 -4.59 -2.36 8.14
N ALA A 262 -3.43 -2.99 8.32
CA ALA A 262 -3.11 -3.71 9.56
C ALA A 262 -3.03 -2.80 10.81
N GLY A 263 -3.03 -1.47 10.65
CA GLY A 263 -3.03 -0.49 11.74
C GLY A 263 -1.69 -0.35 12.48
N ARG A 264 -0.68 -1.12 12.10
CA ARG A 264 0.67 -1.10 12.68
C ARG A 264 1.72 -1.25 11.58
N PRO A 265 2.87 -0.55 11.66
CA PRO A 265 3.97 -0.78 10.72
C PRO A 265 4.49 -2.22 10.82
N ILE A 266 4.67 -2.86 9.67
CA ILE A 266 5.21 -4.21 9.55
C ILE A 266 6.59 -4.11 8.90
N ILE A 267 7.62 -4.48 9.66
CA ILE A 267 9.03 -4.37 9.27
C ILE A 267 9.55 -5.74 8.85
N GLY A 268 10.15 -5.78 7.68
CA GLY A 268 10.70 -6.99 7.06
C GLY A 268 11.10 -6.73 5.61
N HIS A 269 11.60 -7.76 4.93
CA HIS A 269 11.91 -7.70 3.51
C HIS A 269 10.78 -8.36 2.70
N TYR A 270 10.01 -7.55 1.99
CA TYR A 270 8.95 -7.98 1.08
C TYR A 270 9.54 -8.39 -0.27
N LEU A 271 9.29 -9.63 -0.70
CA LEU A 271 9.64 -10.15 -2.02
C LEU A 271 8.33 -10.40 -2.77
N ALA A 272 7.98 -9.51 -3.69
CA ALA A 272 6.73 -9.56 -4.45
C ALA A 272 7.01 -9.91 -5.92
N SER A 273 6.24 -10.82 -6.46
CA SER A 273 6.21 -11.12 -7.89
C SER A 273 4.78 -11.18 -8.38
N LYS A 274 4.44 -10.30 -9.33
CA LYS A 274 3.08 -10.17 -9.91
C LYS A 274 1.99 -9.99 -8.84
N ALA A 275 2.37 -9.58 -7.63
CA ALA A 275 1.43 -9.36 -6.53
C ALA A 275 0.51 -8.17 -6.81
N GLY A 276 -0.49 -8.01 -5.98
CA GLY A 276 -1.47 -6.93 -6.01
C GLY A 276 -2.36 -7.01 -4.79
N HIS A 277 -3.36 -6.13 -4.70
CA HIS A 277 -4.18 -5.89 -3.51
C HIS A 277 -4.62 -7.17 -2.77
N ALA A 278 -5.04 -8.21 -3.50
CA ALA A 278 -5.49 -9.47 -2.89
C ALA A 278 -4.38 -10.19 -2.09
N LEU A 279 -3.14 -10.23 -2.64
CA LEU A 279 -2.01 -10.83 -1.94
C LEU A 279 -1.48 -9.91 -0.84
N ASP A 280 -1.53 -8.60 -1.04
CA ASP A 280 -1.09 -7.60 -0.07
C ASP A 280 -1.97 -7.67 1.20
N ILE A 281 -3.29 -7.68 1.02
CA ILE A 281 -4.27 -7.87 2.12
C ILE A 281 -4.15 -9.25 2.76
N SER A 282 -3.92 -10.31 1.97
CA SER A 282 -3.72 -11.65 2.50
C SER A 282 -2.46 -11.74 3.37
N MET A 283 -1.37 -11.07 2.96
CA MET A 283 -0.14 -10.98 3.76
C MET A 283 -0.38 -10.20 5.06
N ALA A 284 -1.06 -9.06 5.00
CA ALA A 284 -1.40 -8.29 6.20
C ALA A 284 -2.20 -9.14 7.20
N LYS A 285 -3.23 -9.87 6.74
CA LYS A 285 -4.01 -10.81 7.57
C LYS A 285 -3.15 -11.92 8.16
N LEU A 286 -2.22 -12.49 7.37
CA LEU A 286 -1.32 -13.54 7.83
C LEU A 286 -0.35 -13.04 8.92
N VAL A 287 0.21 -11.85 8.75
CA VAL A 287 1.07 -11.22 9.77
C VAL A 287 0.28 -11.00 11.07
N MET A 288 -0.91 -10.40 10.98
CA MET A 288 -1.73 -10.11 12.17
C MET A 288 -2.11 -11.40 12.91
N SER A 289 -2.48 -12.46 12.20
CA SER A 289 -2.80 -13.76 12.83
C SER A 289 -1.56 -14.41 13.48
N SER A 290 -0.35 -14.18 12.94
CA SER A 290 0.88 -14.71 13.54
C SER A 290 1.26 -14.02 14.84
N VAL A 291 0.87 -12.76 15.02
CA VAL A 291 1.11 -11.97 16.24
C VAL A 291 0.08 -12.26 17.32
N THR A 292 -1.19 -12.44 16.95
CA THR A 292 -2.29 -12.66 17.90
C THR A 292 -2.41 -14.12 18.38
N GLY A 293 -1.65 -15.04 17.78
CA GLY A 293 -1.72 -16.47 18.11
C GLY A 293 -2.95 -17.18 17.53
N ASP A 294 -3.80 -16.45 16.82
CA ASP A 294 -4.99 -17.01 16.18
C ASP A 294 -4.66 -17.72 14.86
N GLU A 295 -4.71 -19.07 14.91
CA GLU A 295 -4.73 -19.98 13.77
C GLU A 295 -3.54 -20.02 12.79
N ILE A 296 -2.36 -20.30 13.28
CA ILE A 296 -1.28 -20.91 12.47
C ILE A 296 -1.77 -22.23 11.79
N SER A 297 -2.87 -22.82 12.24
CA SER A 297 -3.34 -24.14 11.77
C SER A 297 -3.90 -24.15 10.35
N LYS A 298 -4.57 -23.09 9.90
CA LYS A 298 -5.19 -23.03 8.55
C LYS A 298 -4.20 -22.80 7.40
N TYR A 299 -3.05 -22.21 7.68
CA TYR A 299 -2.05 -21.88 6.66
C TYR A 299 -0.88 -22.86 6.57
N LYS A 300 -0.66 -23.72 7.61
CA LYS A 300 0.39 -24.76 7.60
C LYS A 300 0.14 -25.90 6.61
N SER A 301 -1.04 -26.04 6.02
CA SER A 301 -1.40 -27.23 5.22
C SER A 301 -1.14 -27.14 3.72
N ARG A 302 -0.75 -25.99 3.16
CA ARG A 302 -0.32 -25.93 1.76
C ARG A 302 1.21 -25.97 1.67
N ARG A 303 1.78 -27.18 1.85
CA ARG A 303 3.17 -27.46 1.47
C ARG A 303 3.33 -27.15 -0.02
N ILE A 304 4.23 -26.23 -0.35
CA ILE A 304 4.72 -26.11 -1.73
C ILE A 304 5.32 -27.47 -2.08
N PRO A 305 4.90 -28.13 -3.16
CA PRO A 305 5.56 -29.35 -3.61
C PRO A 305 7.02 -29.00 -3.88
N LEU A 306 7.95 -29.56 -3.08
CA LEU A 306 9.37 -29.51 -3.40
C LEU A 306 9.54 -30.07 -4.82
N PHE A 307 9.95 -29.21 -5.75
CA PHE A 307 10.37 -29.64 -7.08
C PHE A 307 11.45 -30.71 -6.90
N LYS A 308 11.08 -31.98 -7.15
CA LYS A 308 12.04 -33.05 -7.30
C LYS A 308 12.85 -32.74 -8.58
N ARG A 309 13.97 -32.05 -8.43
CA ARG A 309 14.98 -31.98 -9.48
C ARG A 309 15.47 -33.40 -9.73
N LYS A 310 15.06 -33.99 -10.83
CA LYS A 310 15.84 -35.04 -11.47
C LYS A 310 17.10 -34.36 -12.02
N VAL A 311 18.20 -34.46 -11.30
CA VAL A 311 19.51 -34.16 -11.86
C VAL A 311 19.81 -35.30 -12.83
N ALA A 312 19.72 -35.01 -14.13
CA ALA A 312 20.30 -35.87 -15.15
C ALA A 312 21.79 -35.63 -15.11
N VAL A 313 22.54 -36.60 -14.61
CA VAL A 313 24.00 -36.67 -14.78
C VAL A 313 24.25 -37.16 -16.19
N VAL A 314 24.90 -36.34 -17.01
CA VAL A 314 25.54 -36.73 -18.27
C VAL A 314 27.04 -36.85 -18.00
#